data_b129f2dd08ae9dae0f65152214a35b5a
#
_entry.id   b129f2dd08ae9dae0f65152214a35b5a
#
_cell.length_a   1.000
_cell.length_b   1.000
_cell.length_c   1.000
_cell.angle_alpha   90.00
_cell.angle_beta   90.00
_cell.angle_gamma   90.00
#
_symmetry.space_group_name_H-M   'P 1'
#
loop_
_entity.id
_entity.type
_entity.pdbx_description
1 polymer ?
#
loop_
_entity_poly.entity_id
_entity_poly.type
_entity_poly.pdbx_seq_one_letter_code
_entity_poly.pdbx_strand_id
1 'polypeptide(L)'
;MKIIGIDIAIENLAFCILDYTNNIISLRSEDWFVLDTTPEDYKQTCEYENRKKCSKDAGWYYIDKETSLNRFYCATHKKLVIGDDETKTKGWKTLNKNYINNNDVIRCMFKKLDEKIELWRSADYIIIEKQPPKNPKMISIMNYIYSYFVLRLWNDTDDKKLKDIIILDAKNKVTYCLGVLSKEELEEFNKKYNVKKNKYVYYKKISIESVRKELTVSGESELLEYFNSYKKIDDLADSRNMVLWWIQKEQKAITKKAYKEAKELDKANKVKPAKKIKTKTL
;
A
#
# COMPACT_ATOMS: atom_id res chain seq x y z
N MET A 1 11.10 4.89 15.85
CA MET A 1 11.12 3.79 14.86
C MET A 1 10.26 4.21 13.69
N LYS A 2 10.85 4.23 12.50
CA LYS A 2 10.15 4.63 11.26
C LYS A 2 9.82 3.39 10.43
N ILE A 3 8.56 3.25 10.05
CA ILE A 3 8.03 2.07 9.37
C ILE A 3 7.35 2.51 8.08
N ILE A 4 7.71 1.89 6.98
CA ILE A 4 7.14 2.16 5.65
C ILE A 4 6.25 1.00 5.23
N GLY A 5 4.98 1.28 4.94
CA GLY A 5 4.04 0.34 4.32
C GLY A 5 3.89 0.61 2.83
N ILE A 6 3.90 -0.44 2.03
CA ILE A 6 3.83 -0.35 0.58
C ILE A 6 2.71 -1.26 0.06
N ASP A 7 1.62 -0.64 -0.40
CA ASP A 7 0.59 -1.33 -1.19
C ASP A 7 0.97 -1.31 -2.66
N ILE A 8 1.01 -2.49 -3.30
CA ILE A 8 1.60 -2.66 -4.62
C ILE A 8 0.54 -2.60 -5.72
N ALA A 9 0.79 -1.75 -6.71
CA ALA A 9 0.09 -1.76 -7.99
C ALA A 9 1.07 -1.52 -9.14
N ILE A 10 0.64 -1.76 -10.37
CA ILE A 10 1.52 -1.65 -11.55
C ILE A 10 1.85 -0.18 -11.85
N GLU A 11 0.87 0.69 -11.69
CA GLU A 11 0.97 2.11 -12.06
C GLU A 11 1.00 3.04 -10.84
N ASN A 12 0.53 2.58 -9.69
CA ASN A 12 0.35 3.41 -8.51
C ASN A 12 0.81 2.65 -7.27
N LEU A 13 1.98 2.99 -6.75
CA LEU A 13 2.45 2.45 -5.48
C LEU A 13 1.98 3.35 -4.35
N ALA A 14 1.22 2.82 -3.39
CA ALA A 14 0.84 3.60 -2.23
C ALA A 14 1.82 3.37 -1.09
N PHE A 15 2.23 4.46 -0.47
CA PHE A 15 3.16 4.50 0.65
C PHE A 15 2.50 5.11 1.87
N CYS A 16 2.76 4.52 3.03
CA CYS A 16 2.45 5.09 4.32
C CYS A 16 3.68 4.98 5.21
N ILE A 17 4.21 6.10 5.69
CA ILE A 17 5.40 6.18 6.52
C ILE A 17 4.98 6.64 7.90
N LEU A 18 5.05 5.74 8.86
CA LEU A 18 4.68 5.99 10.24
C LEU A 18 5.90 6.12 11.13
N ASP A 19 5.92 7.15 11.96
CA ASP A 19 6.81 7.23 13.10
C ASP A 19 6.15 6.61 14.33
N TYR A 20 6.84 5.63 14.94
CA TYR A 20 6.39 4.94 16.14
C TYR A 20 7.40 5.12 17.26
N THR A 21 7.03 5.89 18.29
CA THR A 21 7.90 6.22 19.42
C THR A 21 7.10 6.24 20.73
N ASN A 22 7.56 5.52 21.73
CA ASN A 22 6.91 5.46 23.07
C ASN A 22 5.42 5.09 23.01
N ASN A 23 5.05 4.14 22.17
CA ASN A 23 3.67 3.72 21.90
C ASN A 23 2.79 4.79 21.25
N ILE A 24 3.37 5.86 20.73
CA ILE A 24 2.68 6.90 19.99
C ILE A 24 2.98 6.68 18.50
N ILE A 25 1.92 6.69 17.69
CA ILE A 25 1.99 6.65 16.24
C ILE A 25 1.76 8.05 15.73
N SER A 26 2.64 8.53 14.85
CA SER A 26 2.44 9.77 14.14
C SER A 26 2.55 9.57 12.63
N LEU A 27 1.67 10.24 11.89
CA LEU A 27 1.59 10.23 10.44
C LEU A 27 1.41 11.66 9.95
N ARG A 28 2.21 12.08 8.98
CA ARG A 28 2.05 13.36 8.30
C ARG A 28 1.47 13.15 6.91
N SER A 29 0.75 14.12 6.38
CA SER A 29 0.15 14.01 5.05
C SER A 29 1.17 13.79 3.94
N GLU A 30 2.34 14.44 4.02
CA GLU A 30 3.45 14.28 3.08
C GLU A 30 4.11 12.89 3.12
N ASP A 31 3.92 12.16 4.22
CA ASP A 31 4.43 10.79 4.43
C ASP A 31 3.41 9.71 4.01
N TRP A 32 2.26 10.11 3.45
CA TRP A 32 1.20 9.23 3.02
C TRP A 32 0.72 9.58 1.61
N PHE A 33 1.22 8.88 0.62
CA PHE A 33 1.05 9.27 -0.77
C PHE A 33 0.99 8.08 -1.74
N VAL A 34 0.55 8.36 -2.95
CA VAL A 34 0.61 7.42 -4.08
C VAL A 34 1.65 7.90 -5.08
N LEU A 35 2.58 7.02 -5.41
CA LEU A 35 3.62 7.24 -6.42
C LEU A 35 3.13 6.67 -7.75
N ASP A 36 2.88 7.54 -8.72
CA ASP A 36 2.55 7.13 -10.09
C ASP A 36 3.83 6.66 -10.82
N THR A 37 3.89 5.39 -11.13
CA THR A 37 5.01 4.72 -11.80
C THR A 37 4.77 4.53 -13.30
N THR A 38 3.71 5.15 -13.86
CA THR A 38 3.45 5.10 -15.29
C THR A 38 4.51 5.91 -16.03
N PRO A 39 5.22 5.32 -17.00
CA PRO A 39 6.18 6.06 -17.82
C PRO A 39 5.50 7.20 -18.58
N GLU A 40 6.16 8.36 -18.67
CA GLU A 40 5.58 9.55 -19.30
C GLU A 40 5.16 9.29 -20.76
N ASP A 41 5.92 8.49 -21.50
CA ASP A 41 5.64 8.14 -22.90
C ASP A 41 4.29 7.38 -23.06
N TYR A 42 3.74 6.84 -21.99
CA TYR A 42 2.45 6.14 -21.97
C TYR A 42 1.28 7.00 -21.47
N LYS A 43 1.57 8.23 -21.02
CA LYS A 43 0.56 9.21 -20.63
C LYS A 43 0.12 10.03 -21.84
N GLN A 44 -0.70 9.42 -22.68
CA GLN A 44 -1.19 10.09 -23.86
C GLN A 44 -2.45 10.88 -23.55
N THR A 45 -2.50 12.14 -23.99
CA THR A 45 -3.71 12.98 -23.95
C THR A 45 -4.49 12.83 -25.24
N CYS A 46 -5.79 13.11 -25.17
CA CYS A 46 -6.64 13.09 -26.35
C CYS A 46 -6.20 14.19 -27.33
N GLU A 47 -5.94 13.81 -28.57
CA GLU A 47 -5.49 14.71 -29.64
C GLU A 47 -6.64 15.47 -30.33
N TYR A 48 -7.90 15.23 -29.92
CA TYR A 48 -9.04 15.90 -30.54
C TYR A 48 -9.02 17.39 -30.23
N GLU A 49 -9.09 18.18 -31.28
CA GLU A 49 -9.13 19.63 -31.23
C GLU A 49 -10.30 20.15 -32.05
N ASN A 50 -11.21 20.85 -31.39
CA ASN A 50 -12.25 21.62 -32.02
C ASN A 50 -12.44 22.90 -31.20
N ARG A 51 -11.95 24.04 -31.67
CA ARG A 51 -11.84 25.32 -30.97
C ARG A 51 -11.00 25.29 -29.70
N LYS A 52 -10.98 24.16 -28.96
CA LYS A 52 -10.11 23.92 -27.78
C LYS A 52 -9.58 22.48 -27.82
N LYS A 53 -8.33 22.32 -27.46
CA LYS A 53 -7.67 21.02 -27.30
C LYS A 53 -8.30 20.26 -26.13
N CYS A 54 -8.59 18.99 -26.31
CA CYS A 54 -9.09 18.13 -25.24
C CYS A 54 -7.99 17.82 -24.22
N SER A 55 -8.29 18.04 -22.93
CA SER A 55 -7.35 17.75 -21.82
C SER A 55 -7.54 16.37 -21.18
N LYS A 56 -8.45 15.54 -21.70
CA LYS A 56 -8.73 14.22 -21.15
C LYS A 56 -7.66 13.22 -21.55
N ASP A 57 -7.37 12.27 -20.67
CA ASP A 57 -6.52 11.13 -20.99
C ASP A 57 -7.10 10.33 -22.15
N ALA A 58 -6.24 9.88 -23.05
CA ALA A 58 -6.62 9.01 -24.12
C ALA A 58 -6.80 7.58 -23.62
N GLY A 59 -7.90 6.94 -24.00
CA GLY A 59 -8.14 5.52 -23.72
C GLY A 59 -8.10 4.64 -24.98
N TRP A 60 -7.93 5.28 -26.14
CA TRP A 60 -7.98 4.63 -27.44
C TRP A 60 -6.96 5.23 -28.39
N TYR A 61 -6.46 4.42 -29.32
CA TYR A 61 -5.64 4.90 -30.42
C TYR A 61 -5.92 4.12 -31.71
N TYR A 62 -5.55 4.70 -32.83
CA TYR A 62 -5.44 4.00 -34.12
C TYR A 62 -4.19 4.48 -34.85
N ILE A 63 -3.73 3.68 -35.82
CA ILE A 63 -2.63 4.07 -36.67
C ILE A 63 -3.22 4.81 -37.88
N ASP A 64 -2.89 6.07 -38.00
CA ASP A 64 -3.24 6.87 -39.16
C ASP A 64 -2.54 6.30 -40.41
N LYS A 65 -3.31 5.99 -41.45
CA LYS A 65 -2.80 5.29 -42.64
C LYS A 65 -1.92 6.20 -43.52
N GLU A 66 -2.15 7.50 -43.49
CA GLU A 66 -1.40 8.48 -44.30
C GLU A 66 -0.07 8.82 -43.67
N THR A 67 -0.07 9.04 -42.36
CA THR A 67 1.14 9.46 -41.63
C THR A 67 1.87 8.31 -40.96
N SER A 68 1.27 7.13 -40.86
CA SER A 68 1.76 5.97 -40.08
C SER A 68 1.98 6.27 -38.59
N LEU A 69 1.42 7.37 -38.06
CA LEU A 69 1.53 7.78 -36.67
C LEU A 69 0.33 7.25 -35.84
N ASN A 70 0.58 6.99 -34.57
CA ASN A 70 -0.48 6.70 -33.62
C ASN A 70 -1.26 7.98 -33.30
N ARG A 71 -2.58 7.93 -33.39
CA ARG A 71 -3.50 9.00 -33.01
C ARG A 71 -4.28 8.59 -31.78
N PHE A 72 -4.32 9.44 -30.76
CA PHE A 72 -4.79 9.14 -29.42
C PHE A 72 -6.09 9.89 -29.06
N TYR A 73 -7.12 9.17 -28.55
CA TYR A 73 -8.43 9.75 -28.28
C TYR A 73 -9.06 9.24 -26.98
N CYS A 74 -9.77 10.11 -26.27
CA CYS A 74 -10.64 9.69 -25.19
C CYS A 74 -11.92 9.02 -25.74
N ALA A 75 -12.66 8.31 -24.90
CA ALA A 75 -13.85 7.56 -25.32
C ALA A 75 -14.90 8.42 -26.02
N THR A 76 -15.08 9.66 -25.56
CA THR A 76 -16.02 10.62 -26.16
C THR A 76 -15.58 11.00 -27.57
N HIS A 77 -14.33 11.39 -27.75
CA HIS A 77 -13.82 11.86 -29.03
C HIS A 77 -13.54 10.73 -30.03
N LYS A 78 -13.24 9.52 -29.54
CA LYS A 78 -13.26 8.34 -30.40
C LYS A 78 -14.61 8.20 -31.12
N LYS A 79 -15.73 8.32 -30.40
CA LYS A 79 -17.07 8.23 -31.00
C LYS A 79 -17.30 9.31 -32.06
N LEU A 80 -16.85 10.54 -31.78
CA LEU A 80 -16.96 11.63 -32.74
C LEU A 80 -16.11 11.43 -34.00
N VAL A 81 -14.91 10.89 -33.87
CA VAL A 81 -14.02 10.62 -35.01
C VAL A 81 -14.50 9.44 -35.87
N ILE A 82 -15.10 8.43 -35.23
CA ILE A 82 -15.72 7.31 -35.96
C ILE A 82 -16.99 7.78 -36.67
N GLY A 83 -17.79 8.65 -36.05
CA GLY A 83 -19.11 9.04 -36.54
C GLY A 83 -20.03 7.82 -36.70
N ASP A 84 -20.93 7.90 -37.66
CA ASP A 84 -21.88 6.82 -37.96
C ASP A 84 -21.30 5.73 -38.95
N ASP A 85 -20.02 5.86 -39.28
CA ASP A 85 -19.35 4.95 -40.21
C ASP A 85 -18.75 3.75 -39.48
N GLU A 86 -19.50 2.67 -39.41
CA GLU A 86 -19.07 1.41 -38.79
C GLU A 86 -17.76 0.85 -39.37
N THR A 87 -17.44 1.17 -40.63
CA THR A 87 -16.19 0.71 -41.25
C THR A 87 -14.96 1.32 -40.62
N LYS A 88 -15.09 2.52 -40.04
CA LYS A 88 -14.03 3.23 -39.29
C LYS A 88 -13.75 2.62 -37.94
N THR A 89 -14.55 1.67 -37.47
CA THR A 89 -14.28 0.98 -36.19
C THR A 89 -13.10 0.02 -36.28
N LYS A 90 -12.77 -0.46 -37.45
CA LYS A 90 -11.63 -1.35 -37.68
C LYS A 90 -10.31 -0.60 -37.49
N GLY A 91 -9.39 -1.17 -36.70
CA GLY A 91 -8.07 -0.60 -36.45
C GLY A 91 -7.94 0.20 -35.16
N TRP A 92 -9.04 0.51 -34.48
CA TRP A 92 -8.97 1.11 -33.15
C TRP A 92 -8.55 0.10 -32.10
N LYS A 93 -7.57 0.49 -31.29
CA LYS A 93 -7.06 -0.31 -30.18
C LYS A 93 -7.27 0.43 -28.88
N THR A 94 -7.54 -0.28 -27.81
CA THR A 94 -7.57 0.30 -26.46
C THR A 94 -6.16 0.58 -26.00
N LEU A 95 -5.96 1.77 -25.45
CA LEU A 95 -4.77 2.09 -24.68
C LEU A 95 -4.96 1.47 -23.30
N ASN A 96 -4.75 0.17 -23.21
CA ASN A 96 -4.92 -0.53 -21.95
C ASN A 96 -3.55 -0.84 -21.32
N LYS A 97 -3.58 -1.13 -20.02
CA LYS A 97 -2.42 -1.47 -19.20
C LYS A 97 -1.55 -2.61 -19.74
N ASN A 98 -2.08 -3.43 -20.64
CA ASN A 98 -1.35 -4.54 -21.26
C ASN A 98 -0.37 -4.08 -22.35
N TYR A 99 -0.47 -2.82 -22.78
CA TYR A 99 0.42 -2.25 -23.79
C TYR A 99 1.73 -1.72 -23.19
N ILE A 100 1.76 -1.46 -21.88
CA ILE A 100 2.93 -0.94 -21.19
C ILE A 100 3.95 -2.07 -21.04
N ASN A 101 5.13 -1.88 -21.60
CA ASN A 101 6.24 -2.81 -21.42
C ASN A 101 6.64 -2.86 -19.95
N ASN A 102 6.73 -4.06 -19.39
CA ASN A 102 7.11 -4.23 -17.98
C ASN A 102 8.47 -3.59 -17.67
N ASN A 103 9.42 -3.63 -18.60
CA ASN A 103 10.75 -3.04 -18.40
C ASN A 103 10.67 -1.50 -18.25
N ASP A 104 9.78 -0.86 -19.01
CA ASP A 104 9.61 0.60 -18.92
C ASP A 104 8.95 1.00 -17.59
N VAL A 105 7.96 0.21 -17.13
CA VAL A 105 7.36 0.40 -15.80
C VAL A 105 8.42 0.25 -14.70
N ILE A 106 9.26 -0.79 -14.78
CA ILE A 106 10.29 -1.06 -13.77
C ILE A 106 11.33 0.07 -13.76
N ARG A 107 11.79 0.53 -14.95
CA ARG A 107 12.73 1.65 -15.05
C ARG A 107 12.15 2.93 -14.46
N CYS A 108 10.91 3.26 -14.81
CA CYS A 108 10.22 4.43 -14.28
C CYS A 108 10.04 4.32 -12.76
N MET A 109 9.62 3.16 -12.27
CA MET A 109 9.46 2.86 -10.85
C MET A 109 10.77 3.07 -10.09
N PHE A 110 11.87 2.48 -10.56
CA PHE A 110 13.18 2.63 -9.90
C PHE A 110 13.67 4.07 -9.90
N LYS A 111 13.52 4.78 -11.02
CA LYS A 111 13.85 6.21 -11.09
C LYS A 111 13.08 7.01 -10.03
N LYS A 112 11.78 6.81 -9.93
CA LYS A 112 10.94 7.51 -8.95
C LYS A 112 11.22 7.11 -7.50
N LEU A 113 11.62 5.86 -7.27
CA LEU A 113 12.08 5.42 -5.94
C LEU A 113 13.43 6.08 -5.60
N ASP A 114 14.37 6.17 -6.57
CA ASP A 114 15.66 6.85 -6.37
C ASP A 114 15.48 8.35 -6.05
N GLU A 115 14.48 9.02 -6.62
CA GLU A 115 14.16 10.43 -6.30
C GLU A 115 13.81 10.64 -4.80
N LYS A 116 13.44 9.58 -4.09
CA LYS A 116 13.08 9.60 -2.67
C LYS A 116 14.02 8.74 -1.79
N ILE A 117 15.24 8.48 -2.25
CA ILE A 117 16.16 7.53 -1.61
C ILE A 117 16.44 7.88 -0.14
N GLU A 118 16.56 9.18 0.19
CA GLU A 118 16.81 9.62 1.57
C GLU A 118 15.63 9.33 2.50
N LEU A 119 14.41 9.37 1.96
CA LEU A 119 13.22 8.98 2.71
C LEU A 119 13.27 7.50 3.07
N TRP A 120 13.64 6.65 2.10
CA TRP A 120 13.76 5.21 2.32
C TRP A 120 14.91 4.85 3.28
N ARG A 121 16.04 5.54 3.20
CA ARG A 121 17.17 5.38 4.13
C ARG A 121 16.81 5.69 5.57
N SER A 122 15.81 6.52 5.79
CA SER A 122 15.34 6.86 7.14
C SER A 122 14.55 5.74 7.82
N ALA A 123 14.19 4.64 7.12
CA ALA A 123 13.35 3.58 7.62
C ALA A 123 14.08 2.59 8.54
N ASP A 124 13.40 2.16 9.60
CA ASP A 124 13.80 1.00 10.40
C ASP A 124 13.22 -0.31 9.83
N TYR A 125 12.00 -0.27 9.28
CA TYR A 125 11.31 -1.41 8.67
C TYR A 125 10.58 -1.01 7.40
N ILE A 126 10.55 -1.91 6.43
CA ILE A 126 9.74 -1.80 5.21
C ILE A 126 8.79 -3.00 5.15
N ILE A 127 7.50 -2.72 4.98
CA ILE A 127 6.45 -3.72 4.90
C ILE A 127 5.84 -3.68 3.51
N ILE A 128 5.91 -4.78 2.80
CA ILE A 128 5.44 -4.93 1.43
C ILE A 128 4.25 -5.88 1.40
N GLU A 129 3.15 -5.52 0.73
CA GLU A 129 2.02 -6.42 0.58
C GLU A 129 2.37 -7.62 -0.31
N LYS A 130 2.14 -8.82 0.22
CA LYS A 130 2.28 -10.07 -0.54
C LYS A 130 1.23 -10.18 -1.62
N GLN A 131 1.67 -10.39 -2.84
CA GLN A 131 0.77 -10.52 -3.96
C GLN A 131 0.25 -11.95 -4.15
N PRO A 132 -1.02 -12.11 -4.58
CA PRO A 132 -1.62 -13.44 -4.74
C PRO A 132 -0.97 -14.23 -5.87
N PRO A 133 -0.79 -15.56 -5.72
CA PRO A 133 -0.12 -16.41 -6.72
C PRO A 133 -0.75 -16.39 -8.12
N LYS A 134 -2.03 -16.04 -8.21
CA LYS A 134 -2.78 -15.96 -9.47
C LYS A 134 -2.43 -14.74 -10.34
N ASN A 135 -1.62 -13.81 -9.82
CA ASN A 135 -1.22 -12.61 -10.55
C ASN A 135 0.31 -12.53 -10.69
N PRO A 136 0.91 -13.25 -11.67
CA PRO A 136 2.35 -13.31 -11.84
C PRO A 136 3.00 -11.95 -12.11
N LYS A 137 2.28 -11.04 -12.80
CA LYS A 137 2.77 -9.70 -13.07
C LYS A 137 2.95 -8.90 -11.77
N MET A 138 1.99 -8.99 -10.86
CA MET A 138 2.07 -8.31 -9.56
C MET A 138 3.14 -8.92 -8.65
N ILE A 139 3.33 -10.25 -8.72
CA ILE A 139 4.43 -10.91 -8.01
C ILE A 139 5.78 -10.40 -8.51
N SER A 140 5.93 -10.26 -9.83
CA SER A 140 7.17 -9.70 -10.40
C SER A 140 7.43 -8.29 -9.91
N ILE A 141 6.44 -7.41 -9.90
CA ILE A 141 6.57 -6.04 -9.36
C ILE A 141 6.95 -6.08 -7.88
N MET A 142 6.29 -6.91 -7.07
CA MET A 142 6.64 -7.09 -5.66
C MET A 142 8.11 -7.48 -5.49
N ASN A 143 8.59 -8.45 -6.27
CA ASN A 143 9.97 -8.92 -6.20
C ASN A 143 10.96 -7.83 -6.63
N TYR A 144 10.63 -7.01 -7.64
CA TYR A 144 11.47 -5.88 -8.05
C TYR A 144 11.55 -4.80 -6.96
N ILE A 145 10.44 -4.48 -6.30
CA ILE A 145 10.42 -3.53 -5.18
C ILE A 145 11.25 -4.08 -4.01
N TYR A 146 11.05 -5.34 -3.64
CA TYR A 146 11.84 -6.01 -2.61
C TYR A 146 13.34 -5.95 -2.94
N SER A 147 13.71 -6.36 -4.16
CA SER A 147 15.11 -6.36 -4.61
C SER A 147 15.71 -4.94 -4.65
N TYR A 148 14.92 -3.95 -5.05
CA TYR A 148 15.35 -2.55 -5.02
C TYR A 148 15.78 -2.14 -3.62
N PHE A 149 14.94 -2.36 -2.63
CA PHE A 149 15.25 -1.99 -1.24
C PHE A 149 16.40 -2.80 -0.65
N VAL A 150 16.51 -4.09 -0.96
CA VAL A 150 17.67 -4.90 -0.57
C VAL A 150 18.96 -4.32 -1.13
N LEU A 151 18.99 -4.01 -2.43
CA LEU A 151 20.19 -3.51 -3.11
C LEU A 151 20.57 -2.10 -2.66
N ARG A 152 19.57 -1.22 -2.48
CA ARG A 152 19.80 0.20 -2.19
C ARG A 152 19.98 0.52 -0.71
N LEU A 153 19.44 -0.30 0.19
CA LEU A 153 19.44 0.00 1.63
C LEU A 153 20.21 -1.01 2.47
N TRP A 154 20.24 -2.29 2.08
CA TRP A 154 20.97 -3.29 2.84
C TRP A 154 22.46 -3.38 2.50
N ASN A 155 22.79 -3.13 1.24
CA ASN A 155 24.17 -3.25 0.77
C ASN A 155 24.97 -1.95 0.82
N ASP A 156 24.30 -0.82 1.04
CA ASP A 156 24.85 0.47 0.64
C ASP A 156 25.46 1.27 1.80
N THR A 157 25.69 0.76 3.00
CA THR A 157 26.46 1.54 3.99
C THR A 157 26.81 0.83 5.28
N ASP A 158 27.85 1.35 5.97
CA ASP A 158 28.26 1.01 7.32
C ASP A 158 27.24 1.42 8.40
N ASP A 159 26.35 2.38 8.11
CA ASP A 159 25.27 2.87 8.99
C ASP A 159 23.90 2.25 8.66
N LYS A 160 23.78 0.94 8.81
CA LYS A 160 22.52 0.22 8.54
C LYS A 160 21.43 0.60 9.53
N LYS A 161 20.51 1.47 9.12
CA LYS A 161 19.30 1.76 9.89
C LYS A 161 18.21 0.71 9.67
N LEU A 162 18.07 0.23 8.42
CA LEU A 162 17.05 -0.76 8.06
C LEU A 162 17.29 -2.09 8.75
N LYS A 163 16.34 -2.52 9.56
CA LYS A 163 16.37 -3.76 10.34
C LYS A 163 15.81 -4.94 9.56
N ASP A 164 14.69 -4.72 8.83
CA ASP A 164 14.07 -5.79 8.05
C ASP A 164 13.17 -5.28 6.94
N ILE A 165 12.97 -6.11 5.90
CA ILE A 165 11.98 -5.95 4.82
C ILE A 165 11.01 -7.11 4.91
N ILE A 166 9.76 -6.84 5.27
CA ILE A 166 8.76 -7.83 5.62
C ILE A 166 7.72 -7.94 4.50
N ILE A 167 7.50 -9.16 4.00
CA ILE A 167 6.40 -9.44 3.07
C ILE A 167 5.19 -9.91 3.87
N LEU A 168 4.09 -9.15 3.83
CA LEU A 168 2.93 -9.33 4.67
C LEU A 168 1.70 -9.79 3.87
N ASP A 169 1.02 -10.84 4.31
CA ASP A 169 -0.22 -11.31 3.67
C ASP A 169 -1.34 -10.25 3.75
N ALA A 170 -2.02 -9.99 2.63
CA ALA A 170 -3.13 -9.03 2.52
C ALA A 170 -4.27 -9.29 3.52
N LYS A 171 -4.52 -10.55 3.93
CA LYS A 171 -5.52 -10.89 4.95
C LYS A 171 -5.29 -10.18 6.29
N ASN A 172 -4.05 -9.82 6.59
CA ASN A 172 -3.66 -9.23 7.87
C ASN A 172 -4.21 -7.81 8.02
N LYS A 173 -4.17 -6.98 6.96
CA LYS A 173 -4.79 -5.66 6.98
C LYS A 173 -6.31 -5.75 7.16
N VAL A 174 -6.96 -6.74 6.52
CA VAL A 174 -8.42 -6.97 6.71
C VAL A 174 -8.74 -7.34 8.15
N THR A 175 -7.93 -8.20 8.78
CA THR A 175 -8.08 -8.55 10.20
C THR A 175 -7.96 -7.31 11.10
N TYR A 176 -7.04 -6.41 10.79
CA TYR A 176 -6.90 -5.14 11.49
C TYR A 176 -8.17 -4.29 11.35
N CYS A 177 -8.62 -4.04 10.11
CA CYS A 177 -9.81 -3.23 9.82
C CYS A 177 -11.07 -3.74 10.52
N LEU A 178 -11.26 -5.06 10.54
CA LEU A 178 -12.38 -5.68 11.27
C LEU A 178 -12.29 -5.47 12.79
N GLY A 179 -11.09 -5.37 13.34
CA GLY A 179 -10.86 -5.11 14.77
C GLY A 179 -11.00 -3.65 15.18
N VAL A 180 -10.94 -2.70 14.23
CA VAL A 180 -11.12 -1.27 14.46
C VAL A 180 -12.60 -0.92 14.65
N LEU A 181 -13.50 -1.56 13.89
CA LEU A 181 -14.93 -1.30 13.94
C LEU A 181 -15.59 -2.02 15.13
N SER A 182 -16.56 -1.39 15.78
CA SER A 182 -17.38 -2.03 16.80
C SER A 182 -18.31 -3.10 16.16
N LYS A 183 -18.96 -3.91 16.99
CA LYS A 183 -19.91 -4.91 16.49
C LYS A 183 -21.10 -4.26 15.79
N GLU A 184 -21.61 -3.17 16.34
CA GLU A 184 -22.72 -2.40 15.81
C GLU A 184 -22.38 -1.78 14.46
N GLU A 185 -21.19 -1.15 14.37
CA GLU A 185 -20.68 -0.58 13.12
C GLU A 185 -20.47 -1.65 12.04
N LEU A 186 -19.96 -2.82 12.42
CA LEU A 186 -19.81 -3.95 11.49
C LEU A 186 -21.18 -4.49 11.02
N GLU A 187 -22.19 -4.52 11.89
CA GLU A 187 -23.55 -4.92 11.49
C GLU A 187 -24.14 -3.92 10.49
N GLU A 188 -24.02 -2.62 10.73
CA GLU A 188 -24.47 -1.58 9.80
C GLU A 188 -23.70 -1.65 8.48
N PHE A 189 -22.37 -1.81 8.53
CA PHE A 189 -21.53 -1.97 7.37
C PHE A 189 -21.93 -3.20 6.53
N ASN A 190 -22.21 -4.33 7.19
CA ASN A 190 -22.65 -5.57 6.55
C ASN A 190 -24.04 -5.48 5.90
N LYS A 191 -24.95 -4.67 6.47
CA LYS A 191 -26.24 -4.35 5.84
C LYS A 191 -26.05 -3.54 4.55
N LYS A 192 -25.11 -2.61 4.55
CA LYS A 192 -24.81 -1.75 3.40
C LYS A 192 -24.01 -2.45 2.32
N TYR A 193 -23.03 -3.28 2.69
CA TYR A 193 -22.12 -3.96 1.79
C TYR A 193 -22.17 -5.48 1.98
N ASN A 194 -22.65 -6.20 0.97
CA ASN A 194 -22.76 -7.65 1.05
C ASN A 194 -21.43 -8.33 0.66
N VAL A 195 -20.72 -8.88 1.64
CA VAL A 195 -19.44 -9.59 1.42
C VAL A 195 -19.59 -10.80 0.47
N LYS A 196 -20.73 -11.48 0.47
CA LYS A 196 -20.99 -12.64 -0.40
C LYS A 196 -21.15 -12.24 -1.87
N LYS A 197 -21.64 -11.02 -2.13
CA LYS A 197 -21.85 -10.52 -3.50
C LYS A 197 -20.55 -10.10 -4.16
N ASN A 198 -19.68 -9.40 -3.44
CA ASN A 198 -18.37 -8.97 -3.96
C ASN A 198 -17.38 -8.77 -2.80
N LYS A 199 -16.63 -9.82 -2.48
CA LYS A 199 -15.64 -9.83 -1.40
C LYS A 199 -14.54 -8.79 -1.57
N TYR A 200 -14.10 -8.54 -2.79
CA TYR A 200 -13.06 -7.57 -3.09
C TYR A 200 -13.51 -6.13 -2.78
N VAL A 201 -14.69 -5.76 -3.28
CA VAL A 201 -15.26 -4.43 -3.00
C VAL A 201 -15.52 -4.24 -1.51
N TYR A 202 -16.01 -5.28 -0.84
CA TYR A 202 -16.22 -5.25 0.60
C TYR A 202 -14.93 -4.94 1.37
N TYR A 203 -13.82 -5.62 1.05
CA TYR A 203 -12.55 -5.41 1.74
C TYR A 203 -11.95 -4.01 1.47
N LYS A 204 -12.09 -3.49 0.26
CA LYS A 204 -11.70 -2.11 -0.01
C LYS A 204 -12.50 -1.10 0.79
N LYS A 205 -13.83 -1.29 0.89
CA LYS A 205 -14.68 -0.40 1.67
C LYS A 205 -14.39 -0.45 3.16
N ILE A 206 -14.19 -1.62 3.74
CA ILE A 206 -13.89 -1.74 5.17
C ILE A 206 -12.52 -1.15 5.51
N SER A 207 -11.54 -1.25 4.60
CA SER A 207 -10.24 -0.61 4.75
C SER A 207 -10.36 0.92 4.83
N ILE A 208 -11.18 1.52 3.99
CA ILE A 208 -11.45 2.96 4.00
C ILE A 208 -12.17 3.40 5.28
N GLU A 209 -13.22 2.68 5.67
CA GLU A 209 -14.01 3.04 6.86
C GLU A 209 -13.21 2.89 8.16
N SER A 210 -12.32 1.91 8.27
CA SER A 210 -11.44 1.78 9.42
C SER A 210 -10.53 2.99 9.59
N VAL A 211 -9.95 3.48 8.50
CA VAL A 211 -9.10 4.70 8.52
C VAL A 211 -9.91 5.93 8.92
N ARG A 212 -11.08 6.13 8.32
CA ARG A 212 -11.96 7.26 8.66
C ARG A 212 -12.32 7.27 10.13
N LYS A 213 -12.70 6.11 10.67
CA LYS A 213 -13.02 5.98 12.09
C LYS A 213 -11.84 6.36 12.98
N GLU A 214 -10.66 5.79 12.72
CA GLU A 214 -9.49 6.07 13.54
C GLU A 214 -9.11 7.54 13.52
N LEU A 215 -9.05 8.17 12.33
CA LEU A 215 -8.71 9.59 12.21
C LEU A 215 -9.78 10.49 12.85
N THR A 216 -11.04 10.09 12.82
CA THR A 216 -12.12 10.82 13.50
C THR A 216 -11.98 10.69 15.03
N VAL A 217 -11.73 9.49 15.54
CA VAL A 217 -11.59 9.23 16.98
C VAL A 217 -10.34 9.90 17.56
N SER A 218 -9.24 9.92 16.79
CA SER A 218 -8.01 10.59 17.21
C SER A 218 -8.06 12.11 17.05
N GLY A 219 -9.08 12.67 16.39
CA GLY A 219 -9.22 14.11 16.17
C GLY A 219 -8.29 14.67 15.08
N GLU A 220 -7.73 13.82 14.23
CA GLU A 220 -6.81 14.19 13.14
C GLU A 220 -7.58 14.70 11.90
N SER A 221 -8.27 15.84 12.05
CA SER A 221 -9.16 16.39 11.03
C SER A 221 -8.45 16.74 9.72
N GLU A 222 -7.25 17.35 9.79
CA GLU A 222 -6.47 17.71 8.59
C GLU A 222 -6.04 16.47 7.81
N LEU A 223 -5.62 15.42 8.50
CA LEU A 223 -5.23 14.17 7.87
C LEU A 223 -6.45 13.42 7.29
N LEU A 224 -7.61 13.53 7.94
CA LEU A 224 -8.87 12.98 7.43
C LEU A 224 -9.33 13.71 6.15
N GLU A 225 -9.19 15.03 6.11
CA GLU A 225 -9.50 15.82 4.92
C GLU A 225 -8.55 15.45 3.77
N TYR A 226 -7.24 15.41 4.03
CA TYR A 226 -6.24 14.95 3.08
C TYR A 226 -6.59 13.56 2.52
N PHE A 227 -6.87 12.58 3.41
CA PHE A 227 -7.25 11.24 3.02
C PHE A 227 -8.47 11.22 2.11
N ASN A 228 -9.53 11.95 2.47
CA ASN A 228 -10.77 12.00 1.68
C ASN A 228 -10.62 12.73 0.34
N SER A 229 -9.63 13.61 0.18
CA SER A 229 -9.37 14.32 -1.07
C SER A 229 -8.69 13.45 -2.14
N TYR A 230 -8.13 12.30 -1.74
CA TYR A 230 -7.37 11.45 -2.65
C TYR A 230 -8.25 10.63 -3.59
N LYS A 231 -7.85 10.55 -4.87
CA LYS A 231 -8.56 9.75 -5.88
C LYS A 231 -8.46 8.24 -5.63
N LYS A 232 -7.29 7.79 -5.12
CA LYS A 232 -6.98 6.39 -4.81
C LYS A 232 -6.96 6.13 -3.30
N ILE A 233 -8.06 6.49 -2.67
CA ILE A 233 -8.24 6.42 -1.21
C ILE A 233 -8.10 4.99 -0.64
N ASP A 234 -8.47 3.97 -1.42
CA ASP A 234 -8.35 2.56 -1.04
C ASP A 234 -6.89 2.10 -0.95
N ASP A 235 -6.05 2.52 -1.88
CA ASP A 235 -4.62 2.17 -1.90
C ASP A 235 -3.89 2.83 -0.71
N LEU A 236 -4.25 4.10 -0.39
CA LEU A 236 -3.75 4.77 0.83
C LEU A 236 -4.19 4.05 2.10
N ALA A 237 -5.47 3.68 2.20
CA ALA A 237 -5.98 2.95 3.36
C ALA A 237 -5.24 1.63 3.56
N ASP A 238 -5.01 0.90 2.49
CA ASP A 238 -4.37 -0.41 2.52
C ASP A 238 -2.92 -0.33 2.98
N SER A 239 -2.14 0.66 2.50
CA SER A 239 -0.75 0.87 2.93
C SER A 239 -0.65 1.18 4.43
N ARG A 240 -1.54 2.03 4.97
CA ARG A 240 -1.57 2.39 6.40
C ARG A 240 -2.02 1.23 7.29
N ASN A 241 -3.13 0.58 6.96
CA ASN A 241 -3.70 -0.48 7.77
C ASN A 241 -2.76 -1.70 7.91
N MET A 242 -1.93 -1.94 6.90
CA MET A 242 -0.91 -2.97 6.92
C MET A 242 0.18 -2.68 7.96
N VAL A 243 0.66 -1.45 8.02
CA VAL A 243 1.65 -1.02 9.02
C VAL A 243 1.08 -1.09 10.43
N LEU A 244 -0.14 -0.59 10.63
CA LEU A 244 -0.79 -0.60 11.94
C LEU A 244 -1.04 -2.01 12.46
N TRP A 245 -1.45 -2.94 11.58
CA TRP A 245 -1.55 -4.35 11.96
C TRP A 245 -0.20 -4.92 12.42
N TRP A 246 0.88 -4.60 11.71
CA TRP A 246 2.21 -5.10 12.06
C TRP A 246 2.67 -4.53 13.41
N ILE A 247 2.52 -3.22 13.65
CA ILE A 247 2.82 -2.59 14.95
C ILE A 247 2.05 -3.31 16.08
N GLN A 248 0.75 -3.52 15.89
CA GLN A 248 -0.09 -4.17 16.90
C GLN A 248 0.35 -5.61 17.19
N LYS A 249 0.78 -6.33 16.16
CA LYS A 249 1.34 -7.69 16.30
C LYS A 249 2.64 -7.69 17.09
N GLU A 250 3.56 -6.78 16.78
CA GLU A 250 4.85 -6.66 17.48
C GLU A 250 4.65 -6.26 18.95
N GLN A 251 3.75 -5.32 19.24
CA GLN A 251 3.38 -4.97 20.62
C GLN A 251 2.87 -6.17 21.42
N LYS A 252 1.99 -6.97 20.82
CA LYS A 252 1.48 -8.21 21.47
C LYS A 252 2.60 -9.22 21.71
N ALA A 253 3.56 -9.33 20.79
CA ALA A 253 4.70 -10.23 20.94
C ALA A 253 5.62 -9.79 22.09
N ILE A 254 5.94 -8.49 22.18
CA ILE A 254 6.75 -7.89 23.26
C ILE A 254 6.06 -8.11 24.62
N THR A 255 4.77 -7.79 24.72
CA THR A 255 3.99 -8.00 25.96
C THR A 255 3.99 -9.45 26.39
N LYS A 256 3.80 -10.39 25.46
CA LYS A 256 3.81 -11.82 25.75
C LYS A 256 5.19 -12.31 26.22
N LYS A 257 6.27 -11.77 25.65
CA LYS A 257 7.65 -12.08 26.05
C LYS A 257 7.91 -11.57 27.47
N ALA A 258 7.60 -10.32 27.75
CA ALA A 258 7.75 -9.70 29.07
C ALA A 258 6.95 -10.46 30.15
N TYR A 259 5.72 -10.88 29.85
CA TYR A 259 4.91 -11.71 30.76
C TYR A 259 5.55 -13.06 31.06
N LYS A 260 6.16 -13.73 30.05
CA LYS A 260 6.88 -15.00 30.26
C LYS A 260 8.10 -14.83 31.14
N GLU A 261 8.90 -13.81 30.85
CA GLU A 261 10.11 -13.48 31.64
C GLU A 261 9.78 -13.17 33.12
N ALA A 262 8.72 -12.35 33.33
CA ALA A 262 8.24 -12.07 34.68
C ALA A 262 7.79 -13.33 35.42
N LYS A 263 7.10 -14.24 34.74
CA LYS A 263 6.62 -15.51 35.32
C LYS A 263 7.79 -16.48 35.64
N GLU A 264 8.85 -16.48 34.85
CA GLU A 264 10.07 -17.24 35.10
C GLU A 264 10.85 -16.68 36.29
N LEU A 265 10.97 -15.35 36.39
CA LEU A 265 11.57 -14.66 37.53
C LEU A 265 10.80 -14.99 38.84
N ASP A 266 9.47 -14.94 38.80
CA ASP A 266 8.63 -15.24 39.96
C ASP A 266 8.78 -16.73 40.40
N LYS A 267 8.95 -17.64 39.46
CA LYS A 267 9.28 -19.04 39.74
C LYS A 267 10.68 -19.21 40.34
N ALA A 268 11.68 -18.49 39.84
CA ALA A 268 13.04 -18.53 40.33
C ALA A 268 13.12 -17.97 41.78
N ASN A 269 12.40 -16.93 42.07
CA ASN A 269 12.32 -16.29 43.40
C ASN A 269 11.55 -17.14 44.44
N LYS A 270 10.69 -18.08 43.98
CA LYS A 270 9.98 -19.05 44.84
C LYS A 270 10.80 -20.29 45.19
N VAL A 271 12.08 -20.39 44.77
CA VAL A 271 12.95 -21.52 45.08
C VAL A 271 13.51 -21.40 46.49
N LYS A 272 12.82 -22.11 47.42
CA LYS A 272 13.20 -22.73 48.69
C LYS A 272 13.63 -21.83 49.83
N PRO A 273 12.86 -21.84 50.95
CA PRO A 273 13.42 -21.51 52.27
C PRO A 273 14.55 -22.50 52.59
N ALA A 274 15.67 -21.93 53.02
CA ALA A 274 16.84 -22.71 53.43
C ALA A 274 16.45 -23.83 54.39
N LYS A 275 16.91 -25.07 54.13
CA LYS A 275 16.81 -26.19 55.07
C LYS A 275 17.46 -25.74 56.40
N LYS A 276 16.65 -25.62 57.46
CA LYS A 276 17.16 -25.43 58.82
C LYS A 276 18.18 -26.51 59.11
N ILE A 277 19.43 -26.09 59.27
CA ILE A 277 20.50 -26.94 59.78
C ILE A 277 20.11 -27.27 61.22
N LYS A 278 19.75 -28.53 61.47
CA LYS A 278 19.62 -29.04 62.85
C LYS A 278 21.01 -29.12 63.42
N THR A 279 21.40 -28.15 64.24
CA THR A 279 22.53 -28.24 65.16
C THR A 279 22.23 -29.38 66.13
N LYS A 280 22.95 -30.50 66.02
CA LYS A 280 23.03 -31.49 67.09
C LYS A 280 23.92 -30.91 68.19
N THR A 281 23.33 -30.59 69.33
CA THR A 281 24.05 -30.36 70.57
C THR A 281 24.50 -31.70 71.09
N LEU A 282 25.82 -31.82 71.33
CA LEU A 282 26.48 -32.89 72.07
C LEU A 282 26.27 -32.70 73.56
#